data_c2935c63b932d1ebca6ffc6a13428b13
#
_entry.id   c2935c63b932d1ebca6ffc6a13428b13
#
_cell.length_a   1.000
_cell.length_b   1.000
_cell.length_c   1.000
_cell.angle_alpha   90.00
_cell.angle_beta   90.00
_cell.angle_gamma   90.00
#
_symmetry.space_group_name_H-M   'P 1'
#
loop_
_entity.id
_entity.type
_entity.pdbx_description
1 polymer ?
#
loop_
_entity_poly.entity_id
_entity_poly.type
_entity_poly.pdbx_seq_one_letter_code
_entity_poly.pdbx_strand_id
1 'polypeptide(L)'
;MAGKHKSNGVSPVSTSSPIDPFLADQGLLLLDGGLATELENKGYVLDTPLWSAHLLSTRPEAIREVHRAYLEAGANCIIAASYQASIPGFLAGGWTEDEATSLLRSAVILAQEAREAYLDSRPLPLRPLVAASIGPYGA
;
A
#
# COMPACT_ATOMS: atom_id res chain seq x y z
N MET A 1 33.36 6.26 -50.65
CA MET A 1 32.90 5.22 -49.70
C MET A 1 32.07 5.87 -48.62
N ALA A 2 30.76 5.71 -48.67
CA ALA A 2 29.86 6.31 -47.72
C ALA A 2 29.57 5.29 -46.60
N GLY A 3 30.04 5.60 -45.39
CA GLY A 3 29.77 4.79 -44.19
C GLY A 3 28.34 4.95 -43.74
N LYS A 4 27.56 3.88 -43.77
CA LYS A 4 26.22 3.82 -43.20
C LYS A 4 26.31 3.77 -41.68
N HIS A 5 25.96 4.84 -40.99
CA HIS A 5 25.67 4.84 -39.56
C HIS A 5 24.40 4.04 -39.33
N LYS A 6 24.52 2.86 -38.68
CA LYS A 6 23.40 2.13 -38.12
C LYS A 6 23.00 2.83 -36.83
N SER A 7 21.89 3.55 -36.84
CA SER A 7 21.21 3.99 -35.61
C SER A 7 20.67 2.76 -34.91
N ASN A 8 21.23 2.42 -33.74
CA ASN A 8 20.63 1.48 -32.80
C ASN A 8 19.34 2.12 -32.27
N GLY A 9 18.23 1.80 -32.89
CA GLY A 9 16.91 2.14 -32.34
C GLY A 9 16.66 1.35 -31.07
N VAL A 10 16.84 2.00 -29.94
CA VAL A 10 16.29 1.51 -28.68
C VAL A 10 14.78 1.69 -28.80
N SER A 11 14.06 0.57 -28.95
CA SER A 11 12.59 0.59 -28.92
C SER A 11 12.15 1.20 -27.59
N PRO A 12 11.21 2.15 -27.56
CA PRO A 12 10.69 2.68 -26.31
C PRO A 12 10.08 1.52 -25.54
N VAL A 13 10.56 1.29 -24.32
CA VAL A 13 9.91 0.38 -23.37
C VAL A 13 8.54 0.99 -23.11
N SER A 14 7.50 0.35 -23.61
CA SER A 14 6.11 0.71 -23.29
C SER A 14 5.89 0.43 -21.81
N THR A 15 6.13 1.42 -20.97
CA THR A 15 5.80 1.38 -19.55
C THR A 15 4.32 1.69 -19.41
N SER A 16 3.45 0.68 -19.62
CA SER A 16 2.05 0.79 -19.22
C SER A 16 2.00 0.96 -17.69
N SER A 17 1.31 1.99 -17.23
CA SER A 17 1.10 2.21 -15.80
C SER A 17 0.16 1.15 -15.25
N PRO A 18 0.37 0.64 -14.02
CA PRO A 18 -0.56 -0.29 -13.38
C PRO A 18 -1.96 0.27 -13.19
N ILE A 19 -2.16 1.59 -13.29
CA ILE A 19 -3.48 2.23 -13.22
C ILE A 19 -4.20 2.29 -14.57
N ASP A 20 -3.47 2.16 -15.70
CA ASP A 20 -4.05 2.32 -17.04
C ASP A 20 -5.25 1.39 -17.31
N PRO A 21 -5.26 0.11 -16.88
CA PRO A 21 -6.41 -0.75 -17.07
C PRO A 21 -7.68 -0.23 -16.39
N PHE A 22 -7.57 0.38 -15.20
CA PHE A 22 -8.70 0.96 -14.48
C PHE A 22 -9.22 2.21 -15.18
N LEU A 23 -8.32 3.08 -15.66
CA LEU A 23 -8.70 4.26 -16.42
C LEU A 23 -9.36 3.91 -17.75
N ALA A 24 -8.92 2.84 -18.41
CA ALA A 24 -9.52 2.37 -19.66
C ALA A 24 -10.90 1.74 -19.45
N ASP A 25 -11.11 1.00 -18.33
CA ASP A 25 -12.36 0.30 -18.04
C ASP A 25 -13.45 1.24 -17.49
N GLN A 26 -13.10 2.09 -16.52
CA GLN A 26 -14.08 2.88 -15.77
C GLN A 26 -13.79 4.39 -15.72
N GLY A 27 -12.69 4.85 -16.33
CA GLY A 27 -12.32 6.27 -16.40
C GLY A 27 -11.72 6.87 -15.13
N LEU A 28 -11.62 6.09 -14.05
CA LEU A 28 -11.07 6.53 -12.75
C LEU A 28 -10.41 5.37 -12.00
N LEU A 29 -9.60 5.70 -11.00
CA LEU A 29 -9.08 4.77 -10.00
C LEU A 29 -9.64 5.18 -8.63
N LEU A 30 -10.42 4.31 -8.01
CA LEU A 30 -10.98 4.54 -6.68
C LEU A 30 -9.96 4.11 -5.62
N LEU A 31 -9.47 5.07 -4.84
CA LEU A 31 -8.61 4.81 -3.70
C LEU A 31 -9.43 4.44 -2.46
N ASP A 32 -8.78 3.79 -1.50
CA ASP A 32 -9.31 3.64 -0.15
C ASP A 32 -9.36 4.98 0.60
N GLY A 33 -9.93 4.95 1.81
CA GLY A 33 -10.04 6.10 2.70
C GLY A 33 -9.03 6.09 3.85
N GLY A 34 -9.33 6.88 4.90
CA GLY A 34 -8.48 7.02 6.07
C GLY A 34 -8.40 5.75 6.91
N LEU A 35 -7.24 5.11 6.96
CA LEU A 35 -7.00 3.92 7.78
C LEU A 35 -7.24 4.22 9.27
N ALA A 36 -6.74 5.36 9.78
CA ALA A 36 -6.92 5.77 11.16
C ALA A 36 -8.41 5.94 11.50
N THR A 37 -9.14 6.66 10.68
CA THR A 37 -10.58 6.90 10.90
C THR A 37 -11.37 5.60 10.98
N GLU A 38 -11.08 4.64 10.10
CA GLU A 38 -11.79 3.37 10.12
C GLU A 38 -11.41 2.50 11.32
N LEU A 39 -10.15 2.56 11.77
CA LEU A 39 -9.71 1.91 13.01
C LEU A 39 -10.41 2.52 14.24
N GLU A 40 -10.50 3.86 14.32
CA GLU A 40 -11.24 4.55 15.38
C GLU A 40 -12.73 4.17 15.39
N ASN A 41 -13.36 4.10 14.21
CA ASN A 41 -14.75 3.63 14.08
C ASN A 41 -14.94 2.19 14.60
N LYS A 42 -13.89 1.37 14.50
CA LYS A 42 -13.85 0.01 15.05
C LYS A 42 -13.49 -0.04 16.55
N GLY A 43 -13.28 1.11 17.20
CA GLY A 43 -13.00 1.24 18.62
C GLY A 43 -11.52 1.15 19.02
N TYR A 44 -10.60 1.22 18.06
CA TYR A 44 -9.18 1.28 18.39
C TYR A 44 -8.79 2.71 18.81
N VAL A 45 -8.01 2.81 19.88
CA VAL A 45 -7.50 4.09 20.38
C VAL A 45 -6.15 4.36 19.71
N LEU A 46 -6.05 5.52 19.04
CA LEU A 46 -4.88 5.93 18.26
C LEU A 46 -4.23 7.18 18.89
N ASP A 47 -3.96 7.11 20.18
CA ASP A 47 -3.51 8.24 21.01
C ASP A 47 -1.99 8.47 21.01
N THR A 48 -1.25 7.69 20.24
CA THR A 48 0.21 7.82 20.15
C THR A 48 0.65 8.22 18.73
N PRO A 49 1.75 9.00 18.59
CA PRO A 49 2.30 9.36 17.27
C PRO A 49 2.70 8.13 16.42
N LEU A 50 2.97 7.00 17.06
CA LEU A 50 3.36 5.74 16.42
C LEU A 50 2.26 4.68 16.47
N TRP A 51 0.97 5.10 16.50
CA TRP A 51 -0.15 4.16 16.58
C TRP A 51 -0.13 3.09 15.48
N SER A 52 0.26 3.46 14.26
CA SER A 52 0.37 2.50 13.15
C SER A 52 1.44 1.44 13.41
N ALA A 53 2.58 1.84 13.97
CA ALA A 53 3.64 0.92 14.38
C ALA A 53 3.17 -0.03 15.47
N HIS A 54 2.50 0.52 16.47
CA HIS A 54 1.96 -0.27 17.57
C HIS A 54 0.93 -1.29 17.08
N LEU A 55 0.00 -0.88 16.22
CA LEU A 55 -0.99 -1.80 15.64
C LEU A 55 -0.36 -2.82 14.70
N LEU A 56 0.64 -2.45 13.91
CA LEU A 56 1.38 -3.41 13.06
C LEU A 56 2.00 -4.53 13.88
N SER A 57 2.50 -4.24 15.09
CA SER A 57 3.14 -5.23 15.95
C SER A 57 2.15 -6.01 16.82
N THR A 58 1.05 -5.37 17.30
CA THR A 58 0.17 -5.95 18.33
C THR A 58 -1.19 -6.39 17.78
N ARG A 59 -1.68 -5.79 16.69
CA ARG A 59 -3.01 -6.01 16.12
C ARG A 59 -2.98 -5.98 14.58
N PRO A 60 -2.13 -6.76 13.92
CA PRO A 60 -2.04 -6.78 12.45
C PRO A 60 -3.36 -7.16 11.78
N GLU A 61 -4.18 -7.99 12.45
CA GLU A 61 -5.51 -8.37 11.97
C GLU A 61 -6.45 -7.17 11.81
N ALA A 62 -6.37 -6.16 12.69
CA ALA A 62 -7.20 -4.96 12.60
C ALA A 62 -6.91 -4.17 11.31
N ILE A 63 -5.63 -4.05 10.95
CA ILE A 63 -5.21 -3.40 9.72
C ILE A 63 -5.69 -4.18 8.49
N ARG A 64 -5.56 -5.52 8.53
CA ARG A 64 -6.05 -6.39 7.46
C ARG A 64 -7.57 -6.28 7.26
N GLU A 65 -8.32 -6.23 8.35
CA GLU A 65 -9.78 -6.04 8.31
C GLU A 65 -10.18 -4.71 7.68
N VAL A 66 -9.47 -3.61 7.97
CA VAL A 66 -9.74 -2.30 7.35
C VAL A 66 -9.46 -2.35 5.85
N HIS A 67 -8.34 -2.90 5.44
CA HIS A 67 -8.03 -3.07 4.01
C HIS A 67 -9.12 -3.88 3.30
N ARG A 68 -9.57 -4.98 3.92
CA ARG A 68 -10.66 -5.78 3.39
C ARG A 68 -11.96 -4.99 3.27
N ALA A 69 -12.34 -4.21 4.29
CA ALA A 69 -13.54 -3.39 4.26
C ALA A 69 -13.55 -2.39 3.10
N TYR A 70 -12.41 -1.75 2.82
CA TYR A 70 -12.28 -0.84 1.67
C TYR A 70 -12.38 -1.57 0.33
N LEU A 71 -11.81 -2.77 0.19
CA LEU A 71 -11.97 -3.60 -1.00
C LEU A 71 -13.45 -4.01 -1.20
N GLU A 72 -14.13 -4.39 -0.12
CA GLU A 72 -15.56 -4.73 -0.14
C GLU A 72 -16.43 -3.51 -0.52
N ALA A 73 -16.00 -2.30 -0.15
CA ALA A 73 -16.63 -1.05 -0.55
C ALA A 73 -16.33 -0.64 -2.00
N GLY A 74 -15.44 -1.36 -2.70
CA GLY A 74 -15.15 -1.17 -4.12
C GLY A 74 -13.85 -0.41 -4.42
N ALA A 75 -12.95 -0.24 -3.47
CA ALA A 75 -11.64 0.36 -3.72
C ALA A 75 -10.87 -0.44 -4.77
N ASN A 76 -10.30 0.25 -5.75
CA ASN A 76 -9.42 -0.32 -6.76
C ASN A 76 -7.95 -0.29 -6.33
N CYS A 77 -7.61 0.54 -5.34
CA CYS A 77 -6.27 0.63 -4.78
C CYS A 77 -6.39 0.86 -3.26
N ILE A 78 -5.71 0.03 -2.49
CA ILE A 78 -5.58 0.17 -1.04
C ILE A 78 -4.16 0.62 -0.69
N ILE A 79 -4.06 1.52 0.29
CA ILE A 79 -2.80 2.14 0.70
C ILE A 79 -2.30 1.46 1.98
N ALA A 80 -1.08 0.93 1.94
CA ALA A 80 -0.48 0.25 3.08
C ALA A 80 -0.30 1.19 4.28
N ALA A 81 -0.34 0.64 5.50
CA ALA A 81 -0.22 1.36 6.77
C ALA A 81 1.22 1.85 7.06
N SER A 82 1.89 2.45 6.05
CA SER A 82 3.29 2.84 6.12
C SER A 82 3.54 4.35 6.14
N TYR A 83 2.50 5.18 6.10
CA TYR A 83 2.65 6.64 6.00
C TYR A 83 3.42 7.26 7.18
N GLN A 84 3.08 6.88 8.41
CA GLN A 84 3.75 7.35 9.62
C GLN A 84 4.86 6.40 10.09
N ALA A 85 5.07 5.28 9.41
CA ALA A 85 6.07 4.30 9.74
C ALA A 85 7.43 4.73 9.18
N SER A 86 8.33 5.15 10.02
CA SER A 86 9.70 5.51 9.64
C SER A 86 10.71 4.81 10.53
N ILE A 87 11.85 4.41 9.98
CA ILE A 87 12.93 3.77 10.78
C ILE A 87 13.29 4.62 11.99
N PRO A 88 13.56 5.95 11.86
CA PRO A 88 13.85 6.78 13.04
C PRO A 88 12.71 6.82 14.05
N GLY A 89 11.46 6.84 13.62
CA GLY A 89 10.29 6.81 14.51
C GLY A 89 10.22 5.50 15.30
N PHE A 90 10.43 4.37 14.65
CA PHE A 90 10.47 3.07 15.31
C PHE A 90 11.62 2.97 16.32
N LEU A 91 12.83 3.44 15.96
CA LEU A 91 13.99 3.46 16.86
C LEU A 91 13.71 4.34 18.09
N ALA A 92 13.10 5.51 17.91
CA ALA A 92 12.68 6.37 19.02
C ALA A 92 11.60 5.72 19.91
N GLY A 93 10.78 4.85 19.35
CA GLY A 93 9.78 4.05 20.06
C GLY A 93 10.34 2.79 20.74
N GLY A 94 11.66 2.54 20.63
CA GLY A 94 12.34 1.43 21.30
C GLY A 94 12.50 0.14 20.47
N TRP A 95 12.09 0.14 19.19
CA TRP A 95 12.34 -0.99 18.28
C TRP A 95 13.77 -0.98 17.75
N THR A 96 14.32 -2.13 17.45
CA THR A 96 15.59 -2.27 16.73
C THR A 96 15.39 -1.94 15.23
N GLU A 97 16.48 -1.72 14.50
CA GLU A 97 16.44 -1.46 13.06
C GLU A 97 15.84 -2.64 12.26
N ASP A 98 16.18 -3.85 12.66
CA ASP A 98 15.64 -5.07 12.05
C ASP A 98 14.14 -5.23 12.29
N GLU A 99 13.67 -4.95 13.51
CA GLU A 99 12.25 -4.94 13.84
C GLU A 99 11.51 -3.85 13.08
N ALA A 100 12.05 -2.65 13.01
CA ALA A 100 11.49 -1.53 12.25
C ALA A 100 11.36 -1.87 10.76
N THR A 101 12.40 -2.47 10.18
CA THR A 101 12.39 -2.92 8.79
C THR A 101 11.34 -4.00 8.56
N SER A 102 11.21 -4.96 9.49
CA SER A 102 10.19 -6.01 9.43
C SER A 102 8.78 -5.44 9.52
N LEU A 103 8.53 -4.48 10.41
CA LEU A 103 7.23 -3.82 10.55
C LEU A 103 6.85 -3.02 9.31
N LEU A 104 7.80 -2.29 8.69
CA LEU A 104 7.55 -1.59 7.42
C LEU A 104 7.16 -2.55 6.30
N ARG A 105 7.84 -3.67 6.20
CA ARG A 105 7.50 -4.71 5.21
C ARG A 105 6.14 -5.34 5.51
N SER A 106 5.83 -5.60 6.78
CA SER A 106 4.55 -6.19 7.18
C SER A 106 3.36 -5.29 6.81
N ALA A 107 3.50 -3.97 6.83
CA ALA A 107 2.44 -3.05 6.40
C ALA A 107 1.98 -3.33 4.96
N VAL A 108 2.93 -3.57 4.05
CA VAL A 108 2.62 -3.91 2.66
C VAL A 108 2.08 -5.34 2.54
N ILE A 109 2.69 -6.29 3.26
CA ILE A 109 2.27 -7.70 3.25
C ILE A 109 0.82 -7.84 3.71
N LEU A 110 0.41 -7.16 4.78
CA LEU A 110 -0.97 -7.20 5.29
C LEU A 110 -1.99 -6.69 4.26
N ALA A 111 -1.66 -5.62 3.54
CA ALA A 111 -2.51 -5.13 2.45
C ALA A 111 -2.59 -6.14 1.30
N GLN A 112 -1.48 -6.78 0.95
CA GLN A 112 -1.46 -7.84 -0.07
C GLN A 112 -2.29 -9.06 0.37
N GLU A 113 -2.13 -9.52 1.61
CA GLU A 113 -2.90 -10.64 2.16
C GLU A 113 -4.41 -10.35 2.18
N ALA A 114 -4.81 -9.12 2.58
CA ALA A 114 -6.21 -8.69 2.54
C ALA A 114 -6.77 -8.74 1.12
N ARG A 115 -5.99 -8.27 0.13
CA ARG A 115 -6.36 -8.33 -1.28
C ARG A 115 -6.51 -9.77 -1.77
N GLU A 116 -5.56 -10.65 -1.48
CA GLU A 116 -5.63 -12.06 -1.92
C GLU A 116 -6.86 -12.74 -1.32
N ALA A 117 -7.07 -12.63 -0.01
CA ALA A 117 -8.23 -13.21 0.66
C ALA A 117 -9.57 -12.66 0.10
N TYR A 118 -9.59 -11.37 -0.30
CA TYR A 118 -10.76 -10.79 -0.95
C TYR A 118 -10.98 -11.39 -2.34
N LEU A 119 -9.94 -11.52 -3.15
CA LEU A 119 -10.01 -12.09 -4.51
C LEU A 119 -10.37 -13.57 -4.51
N ASP A 120 -9.92 -14.34 -3.53
CA ASP A 120 -10.28 -15.76 -3.35
C ASP A 120 -11.79 -15.91 -3.13
N SER A 121 -12.40 -14.98 -2.40
CA SER A 121 -13.86 -14.98 -2.15
C SER A 121 -14.67 -14.30 -3.25
N ARG A 122 -14.06 -13.38 -4.00
CA ARG A 122 -14.71 -12.55 -5.03
C ARG A 122 -13.73 -12.26 -6.18
N PRO A 123 -13.58 -13.16 -7.14
CA PRO A 123 -12.73 -12.92 -8.30
C PRO A 123 -13.18 -11.66 -9.08
N LEU A 124 -12.22 -10.81 -9.44
CA LEU A 124 -12.45 -9.60 -10.22
C LEU A 124 -11.65 -9.63 -11.52
N PRO A 125 -12.16 -9.03 -12.61
CA PRO A 125 -11.44 -8.94 -13.88
C PRO A 125 -10.17 -8.07 -13.78
N LEU A 126 -10.21 -7.01 -12.96
CA LEU A 126 -9.07 -6.18 -12.64
C LEU A 126 -8.68 -6.39 -11.18
N ARG A 127 -7.43 -6.79 -10.98
CA ARG A 127 -6.87 -7.03 -9.64
C ARG A 127 -6.61 -5.70 -8.94
N PRO A 128 -7.19 -5.42 -7.76
CA PRO A 128 -6.92 -4.21 -7.01
C PRO A 128 -5.43 -4.01 -6.73
N LEU A 129 -5.01 -2.77 -6.73
CA LEU A 129 -3.62 -2.39 -6.47
C LEU A 129 -3.36 -2.28 -4.96
N VAL A 130 -2.10 -2.49 -4.57
CA VAL A 130 -1.59 -2.15 -3.25
C VAL A 130 -0.51 -1.10 -3.44
N ALA A 131 -0.69 0.07 -2.85
CA ALA A 131 0.25 1.17 -2.87
C ALA A 131 0.97 1.29 -1.53
N ALA A 132 2.29 1.35 -1.53
CA ALA A 132 3.05 1.73 -0.35
C ALA A 132 2.94 3.25 -0.17
N SER A 133 2.59 3.70 1.03
CA SER A 133 2.59 5.11 1.37
C SER A 133 3.96 5.52 1.89
N ILE A 134 4.56 6.53 1.26
CA ILE A 134 5.85 7.08 1.65
C ILE A 134 5.61 8.54 2.03
N GLY A 135 5.58 8.81 3.34
CA GLY A 135 5.44 10.16 3.86
C GLY A 135 6.79 10.91 3.85
N PRO A 136 6.77 12.26 3.76
CA PRO A 136 7.98 13.04 3.98
C PRO A 136 8.42 12.90 5.44
N TYR A 137 9.71 12.68 5.65
CA TYR A 137 10.29 12.66 7.00
C TYR A 137 10.09 14.00 7.69
N GLY A 138 9.39 14.00 8.83
CA GLY A 138 9.13 15.22 9.61
C GLY A 138 7.90 16.03 9.19
N ALA A 139 6.95 15.40 8.44
CA ALA A 139 5.64 15.99 8.18
C ALA A 139 4.71 15.86 9.40
#